data_19aa6bfbd4304eaa0a3db9904a65dab3
#
_entry.id   19aa6bfbd4304eaa0a3db9904a65dab3
#
_cell.length_a   1.000
_cell.length_b   1.000
_cell.length_c   1.000
_cell.angle_alpha   90.00
_cell.angle_beta   90.00
_cell.angle_gamma   90.00
#
_symmetry.space_group_name_H-M   'P 1'
#
loop_
_entity.id
_entity.type
_entity.pdbx_description
1 polymer ?
#
loop_
_entity_poly.entity_id
_entity_poly.type
_entity_poly.pdbx_seq_one_letter_code
_entity_poly.pdbx_strand_id
1 'polypeptide(L)'
;MAVQSVQSEETGQIWAQVLDSVRGRLGSPQAFETWFKPIVPRAISDRLVELEVPNAFFVDWIHEHHLATLRQGLAEVLNATPEVRFCALEPIAPAPALLQPGPAPSAAAAPGPARPGAIARSWLDSQLSPRHTFDSFVVGSSSRFTHAACMAVAQAPGRAYNPLFIFGGSGLGKTHLLHAIGHQVLRDQPGLRVYYVPAERFTNEMIYAIQHAQTLAFRNKYRNVDVLLVDDIQFLAGKESTQEEFFYTFNALRDAHKQIVVTADKPPKDIPMLEARLTSRFNQGLVTDIKHPDLETRIAILRNRCEQEGADVRLSEDVLLLLADRIHTNIRDLEGCLVRLMAVAALTGQEI
;
A
#
# COMPACT_ATOMS: atom_id res chain seq x y z
N MET A 1 33.80 17.43 -13.37
CA MET A 1 33.44 16.72 -12.14
C MET A 1 33.60 17.54 -10.84
N ALA A 2 34.54 18.46 -10.71
CA ALA A 2 34.73 19.27 -9.49
C ALA A 2 33.69 20.38 -9.25
N VAL A 3 33.02 20.91 -10.28
CA VAL A 3 32.07 22.03 -10.15
C VAL A 3 30.68 21.54 -9.70
N GLN A 4 30.29 20.29 -10.02
CA GLN A 4 28.99 19.73 -9.58
C GLN A 4 29.00 19.28 -8.11
N SER A 5 30.13 18.94 -7.54
CA SER A 5 30.23 18.55 -6.13
C SER A 5 30.15 19.76 -5.17
N VAL A 6 30.68 20.91 -5.56
CA VAL A 6 30.64 22.14 -4.74
C VAL A 6 29.21 22.71 -4.68
N GLN A 7 28.47 22.71 -5.79
CA GLN A 7 27.05 23.14 -5.80
C GLN A 7 26.15 22.23 -4.96
N SER A 8 26.43 20.96 -4.87
CA SER A 8 25.64 20.01 -4.06
C SER A 8 25.84 20.23 -2.56
N GLU A 9 27.06 20.56 -2.11
CA GLU A 9 27.35 20.83 -0.70
C GLU A 9 26.75 22.16 -0.23
N GLU A 10 26.83 23.21 -1.05
CA GLU A 10 26.21 24.51 -0.73
C GLU A 10 24.68 24.39 -0.68
N THR A 11 24.05 23.67 -1.61
CA THR A 11 22.61 23.40 -1.61
C THR A 11 22.17 22.66 -0.35
N GLY A 12 22.95 21.66 0.10
CA GLY A 12 22.70 20.91 1.32
C GLY A 12 22.77 21.77 2.60
N GLN A 13 23.75 22.70 2.69
CA GLN A 13 23.89 23.59 3.84
C GLN A 13 22.74 24.60 3.91
N ILE A 14 22.37 25.20 2.78
CA ILE A 14 21.22 26.14 2.71
C ILE A 14 19.94 25.43 3.10
N TRP A 15 19.73 24.20 2.59
CA TRP A 15 18.55 23.42 2.94
C TRP A 15 18.46 23.06 4.42
N ALA A 16 19.57 22.73 5.06
CA ALA A 16 19.62 22.49 6.49
C ALA A 16 19.18 23.71 7.31
N GLN A 17 19.59 24.92 6.92
CA GLN A 17 19.16 26.17 7.56
C GLN A 17 17.67 26.43 7.35
N VAL A 18 17.13 26.15 6.14
CA VAL A 18 15.69 26.24 5.87
C VAL A 18 14.90 25.27 6.75
N LEU A 19 15.37 24.03 6.89
CA LEU A 19 14.73 23.03 7.75
C LEU A 19 14.73 23.45 9.21
N ASP A 20 15.80 24.05 9.71
CA ASP A 20 15.86 24.57 11.08
C ASP A 20 14.88 25.74 11.30
N SER A 21 14.78 26.67 10.35
CA SER A 21 13.79 27.77 10.39
C SER A 21 12.36 27.24 10.39
N VAL A 22 12.06 26.27 9.51
CA VAL A 22 10.74 25.61 9.42
C VAL A 22 10.42 24.85 10.72
N ARG A 23 11.39 24.13 11.29
CA ARG A 23 11.22 23.37 12.53
C ARG A 23 10.81 24.27 13.71
N GLY A 24 11.40 25.47 13.80
CA GLY A 24 11.05 26.44 14.83
C GLY A 24 9.62 27.01 14.72
N ARG A 25 8.98 26.90 13.56
CA ARG A 25 7.63 27.42 13.26
C ARG A 25 6.54 26.36 13.31
N LEU A 26 6.91 25.09 13.24
CA LEU A 26 5.98 23.98 13.31
C LEU A 26 5.66 23.67 14.78
N GLY A 27 4.38 23.71 15.14
CA GLY A 27 3.89 23.40 16.49
C GLY A 27 4.01 21.92 16.89
N SER A 28 4.48 21.03 16.00
CA SER A 28 4.59 19.60 16.23
C SER A 28 5.88 19.02 15.65
N PRO A 29 6.73 18.37 16.48
CA PRO A 29 7.92 17.66 16.00
C PRO A 29 7.60 16.52 15.03
N GLN A 30 6.45 15.87 15.19
CA GLN A 30 5.99 14.79 14.29
C GLN A 30 5.68 15.30 12.88
N ALA A 31 5.08 16.50 12.76
CA ALA A 31 4.81 17.09 11.45
C ALA A 31 6.10 17.38 10.68
N PHE A 32 7.16 17.80 11.37
CA PHE A 32 8.48 18.01 10.78
C PHE A 32 9.08 16.69 10.23
N GLU A 33 9.12 15.66 11.06
CA GLU A 33 9.68 14.34 10.68
C GLU A 33 8.92 13.71 9.50
N THR A 34 7.60 13.89 9.44
CA THR A 34 6.74 13.30 8.42
C THR A 34 6.80 14.07 7.09
N TRP A 35 6.79 15.41 7.12
CA TRP A 35 6.53 16.22 5.93
C TRP A 35 7.74 16.98 5.39
N PHE A 36 8.72 17.30 6.22
CA PHE A 36 9.88 18.09 5.78
C PHE A 36 11.17 17.28 5.66
N LYS A 37 11.37 16.31 6.53
CA LYS A 37 12.56 15.45 6.51
C LYS A 37 12.73 14.61 5.23
N PRO A 38 11.65 14.10 4.60
CA PRO A 38 11.77 13.34 3.35
C PRO A 38 12.02 14.20 2.10
N ILE A 39 11.97 15.53 2.19
CA ILE A 39 12.20 16.44 1.07
C ILE A 39 13.69 16.54 0.77
N VAL A 40 14.04 16.33 -0.50
CA VAL A 40 15.43 16.46 -0.98
C VAL A 40 15.53 17.67 -1.92
N PRO A 41 16.42 18.66 -1.67
CA PRO A 41 16.61 19.78 -2.56
C PRO A 41 17.37 19.35 -3.82
N ARG A 42 16.82 19.64 -5.02
CA ARG A 42 17.51 19.44 -6.29
C ARG A 42 18.28 20.69 -6.73
N ALA A 43 17.67 21.84 -6.57
CA ALA A 43 18.28 23.11 -6.87
C ALA A 43 17.71 24.20 -5.96
N ILE A 44 18.57 25.09 -5.46
CA ILE A 44 18.19 26.27 -4.67
C ILE A 44 18.82 27.48 -5.28
N SER A 45 18.00 28.47 -5.64
CA SER A 45 18.40 29.79 -6.11
C SER A 45 17.45 30.87 -5.60
N ASP A 46 17.83 32.12 -5.71
CA ASP A 46 17.01 33.29 -5.29
C ASP A 46 15.67 33.40 -6.02
N ARG A 47 15.53 32.74 -7.19
CA ARG A 47 14.33 32.80 -8.02
C ARG A 47 13.52 31.52 -8.04
N LEU A 48 14.17 30.36 -7.94
CA LEU A 48 13.54 29.06 -8.08
C LEU A 48 14.17 28.07 -7.12
N VAL A 49 13.32 27.34 -6.40
CA VAL A 49 13.70 26.21 -5.54
C VAL A 49 12.99 24.96 -6.05
N GLU A 50 13.77 23.96 -6.45
CA GLU A 50 13.27 22.66 -6.87
C GLU A 50 13.48 21.64 -5.77
N LEU A 51 12.36 21.05 -5.31
CA LEU A 51 12.31 20.10 -4.19
C LEU A 51 11.78 18.75 -4.69
N GLU A 52 12.54 17.71 -4.44
CA GLU A 52 12.12 16.35 -4.69
C GLU A 52 11.35 15.81 -3.50
N VAL A 53 10.20 15.22 -3.76
CA VAL A 53 9.29 14.66 -2.74
C VAL A 53 8.91 13.22 -3.09
N PRO A 54 8.54 12.37 -2.11
CA PRO A 54 8.30 10.95 -2.32
C PRO A 54 7.20 10.62 -3.34
N ASN A 55 6.15 11.44 -3.44
CA ASN A 55 5.02 11.19 -4.35
C ASN A 55 4.15 12.45 -4.53
N ALA A 56 3.20 12.40 -5.47
CA ALA A 56 2.30 13.51 -5.79
C ALA A 56 1.42 13.94 -4.59
N PHE A 57 1.02 13.00 -3.73
CA PHE A 57 0.26 13.31 -2.51
C PHE A 57 1.04 14.22 -1.56
N PHE A 58 2.37 14.05 -1.48
CA PHE A 58 3.25 14.93 -0.71
C PHE A 58 3.23 16.36 -1.22
N VAL A 59 3.18 16.53 -2.55
CA VAL A 59 3.07 17.86 -3.20
C VAL A 59 1.79 18.55 -2.76
N ASP A 60 0.66 17.86 -2.90
CA ASP A 60 -0.67 18.42 -2.60
C ASP A 60 -0.79 18.78 -1.10
N TRP A 61 -0.31 17.89 -0.22
CA TRP A 61 -0.34 18.11 1.22
C TRP A 61 0.51 19.30 1.67
N ILE A 62 1.75 19.44 1.13
CA ILE A 62 2.61 20.56 1.45
C ILE A 62 2.02 21.87 0.91
N HIS A 63 1.46 21.85 -0.30
CA HIS A 63 0.79 23.02 -0.88
C HIS A 63 -0.35 23.53 0.01
N GLU A 64 -1.12 22.61 0.56
CA GLU A 64 -2.35 22.95 1.29
C GLU A 64 -2.09 23.34 2.75
N HIS A 65 -1.13 22.68 3.42
CA HIS A 65 -0.95 22.83 4.86
C HIS A 65 0.34 23.51 5.28
N HIS A 66 1.39 23.46 4.46
CA HIS A 66 2.74 23.84 4.88
C HIS A 66 3.48 24.74 3.90
N LEU A 67 2.88 25.09 2.73
CA LEU A 67 3.53 25.92 1.74
C LEU A 67 3.87 27.32 2.27
N ALA A 68 2.98 27.90 3.09
CA ALA A 68 3.23 29.20 3.71
C ALA A 68 4.42 29.15 4.66
N THR A 69 4.52 28.11 5.49
CA THR A 69 5.63 27.88 6.43
C THR A 69 6.94 27.64 5.70
N LEU A 70 6.91 26.85 4.62
CA LEU A 70 8.07 26.58 3.78
C LEU A 70 8.57 27.84 3.09
N ARG A 71 7.66 28.64 2.49
CA ARG A 71 8.01 29.92 1.84
C ARG A 71 8.59 30.91 2.83
N GLN A 72 8.08 30.99 4.05
CA GLN A 72 8.64 31.84 5.08
C GLN A 72 10.05 31.42 5.49
N GLY A 73 10.30 30.12 5.66
CA GLY A 73 11.63 29.59 5.96
C GLY A 73 12.63 29.86 4.83
N LEU A 74 12.19 29.68 3.56
CA LEU A 74 13.01 30.00 2.39
C LEU A 74 13.31 31.50 2.29
N ALA A 75 12.32 32.37 2.51
CA ALA A 75 12.49 33.81 2.46
C ALA A 75 13.47 34.33 3.52
N GLU A 76 13.47 33.73 4.71
CA GLU A 76 14.38 34.09 5.81
C GLU A 76 15.83 33.73 5.48
N VAL A 77 16.06 32.54 4.93
CA VAL A 77 17.41 32.04 4.65
C VAL A 77 18.00 32.63 3.38
N LEU A 78 17.18 32.76 2.33
CA LEU A 78 17.63 33.25 1.02
C LEU A 78 17.53 34.78 0.87
N ASN A 79 16.86 35.44 1.80
CA ASN A 79 16.55 36.87 1.74
C ASN A 79 15.79 37.24 0.44
N ALA A 80 15.05 36.30 -0.15
CA ALA A 80 14.31 36.35 -1.40
C ALA A 80 13.02 35.50 -1.31
N THR A 81 12.07 35.71 -2.22
CA THR A 81 10.84 34.90 -2.31
C THR A 81 10.86 34.06 -3.59
N PRO A 82 11.55 32.91 -3.59
CA PRO A 82 11.66 32.06 -4.76
C PRO A 82 10.32 31.36 -5.10
N GLU A 83 10.15 31.04 -6.37
CA GLU A 83 9.12 30.09 -6.81
C GLU A 83 9.51 28.68 -6.32
N VAL A 84 8.59 27.96 -5.66
CA VAL A 84 8.84 26.60 -5.19
C VAL A 84 8.20 25.62 -6.17
N ARG A 85 9.00 24.73 -6.74
CA ARG A 85 8.55 23.61 -7.58
C ARG A 85 8.83 22.30 -6.91
N PHE A 86 7.83 21.44 -6.89
CA PHE A 86 7.96 20.07 -6.39
C PHE A 86 8.07 19.08 -7.55
N CYS A 87 9.03 18.17 -7.45
CA CYS A 87 9.22 17.05 -8.35
C CYS A 87 8.92 15.75 -7.56
N ALA A 88 7.82 15.07 -7.87
CA ALA A 88 7.54 13.76 -7.28
C ALA A 88 8.45 12.71 -7.92
N LEU A 89 8.99 11.81 -7.09
CA LEU A 89 9.66 10.58 -7.55
C LEU A 89 8.59 9.65 -8.10
N GLU A 90 8.31 9.73 -9.40
CA GLU A 90 7.52 8.70 -10.06
C GLU A 90 8.38 7.43 -10.23
N PRO A 91 7.82 6.21 -10.04
CA PRO A 91 8.54 5.01 -10.41
C PRO A 91 8.86 5.05 -11.91
N ILE A 92 10.13 4.84 -12.26
CA ILE A 92 10.64 4.86 -13.63
C ILE A 92 9.85 3.85 -14.48
N ALA A 93 8.98 4.36 -15.35
CA ALA A 93 8.42 3.56 -16.42
C ALA A 93 9.51 3.35 -17.50
N PRO A 94 9.62 2.17 -18.12
CA PRO A 94 10.61 1.94 -19.18
C PRO A 94 10.33 2.87 -20.35
N ALA A 95 11.39 3.50 -20.87
CA ALA A 95 11.35 4.47 -21.96
C ALA A 95 10.67 3.87 -23.21
N PRO A 96 9.76 4.61 -23.86
CA PRO A 96 9.21 4.18 -25.13
C PRO A 96 10.27 4.31 -26.24
N ALA A 97 10.41 3.26 -27.04
CA ALA A 97 11.26 3.22 -28.22
C ALA A 97 10.92 4.35 -29.21
N LEU A 98 11.95 5.02 -29.69
CA LEU A 98 11.88 6.04 -30.70
C LEU A 98 11.13 5.55 -31.95
N LEU A 99 9.95 6.10 -32.21
CA LEU A 99 9.21 5.93 -33.47
C LEU A 99 9.64 7.01 -34.46
N GLN A 100 10.07 6.56 -35.64
CA GLN A 100 10.37 7.39 -36.82
C GLN A 100 9.08 8.05 -37.36
N PRO A 101 9.15 9.23 -37.98
CA PRO A 101 7.98 9.91 -38.51
C PRO A 101 7.52 9.27 -39.83
N GLY A 102 6.32 8.70 -39.84
CA GLY A 102 5.61 8.29 -41.04
C GLY A 102 4.51 9.29 -41.42
N PRO A 103 4.02 9.26 -42.69
CA PRO A 103 3.27 10.35 -43.29
C PRO A 103 1.83 10.48 -42.75
N ALA A 104 1.31 11.70 -42.81
CA ALA A 104 0.00 12.11 -42.31
C ALA A 104 -1.16 11.34 -42.97
N PRO A 105 -2.18 10.92 -42.22
CA PRO A 105 -3.43 10.45 -42.80
C PRO A 105 -4.52 11.52 -42.85
N SER A 106 -5.21 11.47 -43.95
CA SER A 106 -6.44 12.16 -44.34
C SER A 106 -7.58 12.11 -43.34
N ALA A 107 -8.37 13.17 -43.35
CA ALA A 107 -9.56 13.40 -42.52
C ALA A 107 -10.67 12.35 -42.73
N ALA A 108 -11.39 12.11 -41.65
CA ALA A 108 -12.80 11.76 -41.47
C ALA A 108 -13.05 10.45 -40.71
N ALA A 109 -13.43 10.57 -39.47
CA ALA A 109 -14.57 9.87 -38.86
C ALA A 109 -14.75 10.40 -37.42
N ALA A 110 -15.94 10.85 -37.07
CA ALA A 110 -16.32 11.35 -35.77
C ALA A 110 -16.12 10.28 -34.65
N PRO A 111 -15.65 10.64 -33.45
CA PRO A 111 -15.52 9.67 -32.38
C PRO A 111 -16.89 9.32 -31.81
N GLY A 112 -17.21 8.03 -31.84
CA GLY A 112 -18.31 7.46 -31.09
C GLY A 112 -18.07 7.61 -29.58
N PRO A 113 -19.10 7.55 -28.72
CA PRO A 113 -18.98 7.84 -27.30
C PRO A 113 -18.01 6.85 -26.63
N ALA A 114 -16.98 7.41 -26.02
CA ALA A 114 -15.98 6.67 -25.25
C ALA A 114 -16.68 5.86 -24.14
N ARG A 115 -16.44 4.57 -24.12
CA ARG A 115 -16.91 3.69 -23.05
C ARG A 115 -16.27 4.11 -21.71
N PRO A 116 -17.07 4.39 -20.64
CA PRO A 116 -16.55 4.92 -19.37
C PRO A 116 -15.71 3.92 -18.54
N GLY A 117 -15.29 2.80 -19.12
CA GLY A 117 -14.67 1.71 -18.38
C GLY A 117 -13.14 1.64 -18.37
N ALA A 118 -12.43 2.36 -19.22
CA ALA A 118 -10.99 2.15 -19.40
C ALA A 118 -10.10 2.95 -18.40
N ILE A 119 -10.53 4.15 -18.02
CA ILE A 119 -9.75 5.00 -17.11
C ILE A 119 -9.93 4.55 -15.64
N ALA A 120 -11.08 3.95 -15.30
CA ALA A 120 -11.34 3.44 -13.94
C ALA A 120 -10.57 2.14 -13.60
N ARG A 121 -10.09 1.39 -14.60
CA ARG A 121 -9.39 0.10 -14.37
C ARG A 121 -7.94 0.28 -13.93
N SER A 122 -7.22 1.27 -14.41
CA SER A 122 -5.77 1.35 -14.22
C SER A 122 -5.33 1.65 -12.78
N TRP A 123 -6.12 2.37 -12.00
CA TRP A 123 -5.73 2.72 -10.62
C TRP A 123 -6.34 1.80 -9.55
N LEU A 124 -7.35 1.01 -9.89
CA LEU A 124 -7.84 -0.10 -9.06
C LEU A 124 -6.86 -1.29 -9.09
N ASP A 125 -6.30 -1.60 -10.27
CA ASP A 125 -5.32 -2.67 -10.44
C ASP A 125 -3.97 -2.36 -9.77
N SER A 126 -3.59 -1.09 -9.63
CA SER A 126 -2.30 -0.68 -9.04
C SER A 126 -2.20 -0.89 -7.53
N GLN A 127 -3.31 -1.25 -6.84
CA GLN A 127 -3.32 -1.44 -5.38
C GLN A 127 -3.03 -2.88 -4.94
N LEU A 128 -3.14 -3.85 -5.85
CA LEU A 128 -2.84 -5.25 -5.54
C LEU A 128 -1.37 -5.55 -5.78
N SER A 129 -0.70 -6.14 -4.79
CA SER A 129 0.69 -6.57 -4.94
C SER A 129 0.79 -7.75 -5.92
N PRO A 130 1.55 -7.64 -7.01
CA PRO A 130 1.66 -8.71 -8.01
C PRO A 130 2.30 -10.00 -7.46
N ARG A 131 3.02 -9.90 -6.34
CA ARG A 131 3.67 -11.06 -5.69
C ARG A 131 2.72 -11.89 -4.84
N HIS A 132 1.56 -11.34 -4.46
CA HIS A 132 0.62 -11.99 -3.53
C HIS A 132 -0.52 -12.63 -4.31
N THR A 133 -0.29 -13.84 -4.79
CA THR A 133 -1.27 -14.67 -5.51
C THR A 133 -1.55 -15.96 -4.75
N PHE A 134 -2.61 -16.70 -5.11
CA PHE A 134 -2.82 -18.04 -4.55
C PHE A 134 -1.70 -19.01 -4.93
N ASP A 135 -1.13 -18.86 -6.12
CA ASP A 135 -0.04 -19.73 -6.61
C ASP A 135 1.26 -19.53 -5.80
N SER A 136 1.49 -18.31 -5.29
CA SER A 136 2.65 -17.99 -4.45
C SER A 136 2.43 -18.25 -2.96
N PHE A 137 1.18 -18.57 -2.54
CA PHE A 137 0.86 -18.84 -1.15
C PHE A 137 1.12 -20.29 -0.79
N VAL A 138 2.01 -20.53 0.16
CA VAL A 138 2.29 -21.89 0.66
C VAL A 138 1.20 -22.34 1.62
N VAL A 139 0.46 -23.37 1.24
CA VAL A 139 -0.66 -23.90 2.03
C VAL A 139 -0.15 -24.96 3.01
N GLY A 140 -0.17 -24.66 4.30
CA GLY A 140 0.11 -25.61 5.38
C GLY A 140 -1.14 -26.06 6.10
N SER A 141 -0.95 -26.96 7.10
CA SER A 141 -2.04 -27.46 7.95
C SER A 141 -2.80 -26.32 8.66
N SER A 142 -2.08 -25.28 9.08
CA SER A 142 -2.58 -24.11 9.83
C SER A 142 -3.34 -23.09 8.98
N SER A 143 -3.27 -23.13 7.66
CA SER A 143 -3.88 -22.17 6.74
C SER A 143 -4.84 -22.80 5.73
N ARG A 144 -4.91 -24.11 5.65
CA ARG A 144 -5.69 -24.84 4.63
C ARG A 144 -7.15 -24.45 4.58
N PHE A 145 -7.81 -24.36 5.74
CA PHE A 145 -9.23 -24.00 5.81
C PHE A 145 -9.46 -22.56 5.34
N THR A 146 -8.66 -21.62 5.84
CA THR A 146 -8.73 -20.19 5.45
C THR A 146 -8.43 -20.01 3.99
N HIS A 147 -7.40 -20.69 3.45
CA HIS A 147 -7.09 -20.67 2.02
C HIS A 147 -8.26 -21.17 1.16
N ALA A 148 -8.89 -22.29 1.54
CA ALA A 148 -10.05 -22.84 0.83
C ALA A 148 -11.24 -21.87 0.85
N ALA A 149 -11.48 -21.20 2.01
CA ALA A 149 -12.53 -20.18 2.12
C ALA A 149 -12.25 -18.97 1.21
N CYS A 150 -10.99 -18.52 1.14
CA CYS A 150 -10.57 -17.44 0.24
C CYS A 150 -10.78 -17.81 -1.23
N MET A 151 -10.43 -19.04 -1.63
CA MET A 151 -10.67 -19.55 -2.98
C MET A 151 -12.16 -19.58 -3.33
N ALA A 152 -13.00 -20.07 -2.42
CA ALA A 152 -14.45 -20.11 -2.61
C ALA A 152 -15.05 -18.71 -2.79
N VAL A 153 -14.58 -17.72 -2.00
CA VAL A 153 -14.99 -16.32 -2.13
C VAL A 153 -14.53 -15.73 -3.46
N ALA A 154 -13.29 -16.01 -3.89
CA ALA A 154 -12.75 -15.52 -5.14
C ALA A 154 -13.51 -16.06 -6.37
N GLN A 155 -13.92 -17.33 -6.34
CA GLN A 155 -14.68 -17.98 -7.41
C GLN A 155 -16.15 -17.50 -7.48
N ALA A 156 -16.77 -17.22 -6.35
CA ALA A 156 -18.17 -16.81 -6.26
C ALA A 156 -18.37 -15.60 -5.33
N PRO A 157 -17.90 -14.39 -5.72
CA PRO A 157 -18.02 -13.19 -4.88
C PRO A 157 -19.48 -12.85 -4.56
N GLY A 158 -19.75 -12.51 -3.31
CA GLY A 158 -21.08 -12.18 -2.80
C GLY A 158 -22.02 -13.38 -2.57
N ARG A 159 -21.60 -14.60 -2.93
CA ARG A 159 -22.45 -15.79 -2.86
C ARG A 159 -21.95 -16.83 -1.85
N ALA A 160 -20.63 -17.02 -1.72
CA ALA A 160 -20.07 -18.06 -0.84
C ALA A 160 -20.15 -17.62 0.64
N TYR A 161 -19.20 -16.84 1.09
CA TYR A 161 -19.10 -16.35 2.46
C TYR A 161 -19.02 -14.82 2.45
N ASN A 162 -20.05 -14.14 2.98
CA ASN A 162 -20.11 -12.67 2.97
C ASN A 162 -20.68 -12.11 4.28
N PRO A 163 -19.88 -11.39 5.09
CA PRO A 163 -18.44 -11.15 4.91
C PRO A 163 -17.57 -12.39 5.13
N LEU A 164 -16.35 -12.39 4.57
CA LEU A 164 -15.26 -13.26 5.00
C LEU A 164 -14.38 -12.45 5.95
N PHE A 165 -14.19 -12.95 7.16
CA PHE A 165 -13.33 -12.33 8.17
C PHE A 165 -12.15 -13.26 8.48
N ILE A 166 -10.92 -12.79 8.19
CA ILE A 166 -9.69 -13.55 8.37
C ILE A 166 -8.91 -12.93 9.52
N PHE A 167 -8.60 -13.70 10.54
CA PHE A 167 -7.79 -13.20 11.64
C PHE A 167 -6.57 -14.08 11.91
N GLY A 168 -5.59 -13.52 12.61
CA GLY A 168 -4.35 -14.22 12.99
C GLY A 168 -3.24 -13.23 13.31
N GLY A 169 -2.19 -13.70 13.93
CA GLY A 169 -1.03 -12.88 14.31
C GLY A 169 -0.42 -12.09 13.14
N SER A 170 0.39 -11.11 13.48
CA SER A 170 1.11 -10.32 12.47
C SER A 170 2.05 -11.20 11.66
N GLY A 171 2.15 -10.93 10.33
CA GLY A 171 3.09 -11.65 9.46
C GLY A 171 2.73 -13.09 9.12
N LEU A 172 1.46 -13.53 9.29
CA LEU A 172 1.02 -14.89 8.96
C LEU A 172 0.42 -15.05 7.55
N GLY A 173 0.41 -13.99 6.73
CA GLY A 173 -0.06 -14.05 5.34
C GLY A 173 -1.50 -13.57 5.12
N LYS A 174 -2.14 -12.87 6.08
CA LYS A 174 -3.50 -12.30 5.94
C LYS A 174 -3.59 -11.38 4.71
N THR A 175 -2.72 -10.39 4.62
CA THR A 175 -2.62 -9.46 3.49
C THR A 175 -2.36 -10.19 2.18
N HIS A 176 -1.53 -11.24 2.19
CA HIS A 176 -1.27 -12.08 1.01
C HIS A 176 -2.57 -12.71 0.49
N LEU A 177 -3.35 -13.37 1.34
CA LEU A 177 -4.62 -13.96 0.94
C LEU A 177 -5.64 -12.92 0.47
N LEU A 178 -5.65 -11.74 1.08
CA LEU A 178 -6.52 -10.64 0.66
C LEU A 178 -6.21 -10.19 -0.78
N HIS A 179 -4.93 -9.99 -1.10
CA HIS A 179 -4.48 -9.68 -2.46
C HIS A 179 -4.73 -10.84 -3.43
N ALA A 180 -4.51 -12.09 -3.00
CA ALA A 180 -4.76 -13.27 -3.81
C ALA A 180 -6.22 -13.39 -4.24
N ILE A 181 -7.18 -13.10 -3.33
CA ILE A 181 -8.60 -13.01 -3.66
C ILE A 181 -8.80 -11.97 -4.76
N GLY A 182 -8.24 -10.76 -4.60
CA GLY A 182 -8.38 -9.69 -5.56
C GLY A 182 -7.87 -10.07 -6.96
N HIS A 183 -6.68 -10.66 -7.04
CA HIS A 183 -6.10 -11.13 -8.30
C HIS A 183 -6.94 -12.22 -8.96
N GLN A 184 -7.43 -13.18 -8.17
CA GLN A 184 -8.24 -14.26 -8.71
C GLN A 184 -9.59 -13.76 -9.25
N VAL A 185 -10.27 -12.87 -8.50
CA VAL A 185 -11.52 -12.25 -8.97
C VAL A 185 -11.32 -11.50 -10.27
N LEU A 186 -10.26 -10.69 -10.38
CA LEU A 186 -9.97 -9.93 -11.62
C LEU A 186 -9.59 -10.84 -12.79
N ARG A 187 -8.93 -11.97 -12.52
CA ARG A 187 -8.60 -12.98 -13.54
C ARG A 187 -9.85 -13.67 -14.09
N ASP A 188 -10.74 -14.10 -13.18
CA ASP A 188 -11.91 -14.89 -13.55
C ASP A 188 -13.07 -14.00 -14.06
N GLN A 189 -13.18 -12.80 -13.53
CA GLN A 189 -14.25 -11.83 -13.81
C GLN A 189 -13.70 -10.42 -14.02
N PRO A 190 -13.05 -10.12 -15.17
CA PRO A 190 -12.38 -8.84 -15.43
C PRO A 190 -13.30 -7.60 -15.41
N GLY A 191 -14.63 -7.82 -15.40
CA GLY A 191 -15.64 -6.75 -15.32
C GLY A 191 -15.92 -6.25 -13.91
N LEU A 192 -15.51 -7.00 -12.87
CA LEU A 192 -15.77 -6.63 -11.48
C LEU A 192 -14.79 -5.55 -10.99
N ARG A 193 -15.30 -4.66 -10.15
CA ARG A 193 -14.53 -3.62 -9.48
C ARG A 193 -14.06 -4.13 -8.13
N VAL A 194 -12.80 -4.50 -8.06
CA VAL A 194 -12.14 -4.93 -6.83
C VAL A 194 -11.41 -3.75 -6.22
N TYR A 195 -11.63 -3.48 -4.95
CA TYR A 195 -10.95 -2.40 -4.24
C TYR A 195 -10.31 -2.91 -2.95
N TYR A 196 -8.99 -2.78 -2.87
CA TYR A 196 -8.20 -3.07 -1.67
C TYR A 196 -7.90 -1.78 -0.92
N VAL A 197 -8.07 -1.80 0.40
CA VAL A 197 -7.75 -0.67 1.25
C VAL A 197 -7.30 -1.12 2.65
N PRO A 198 -6.15 -0.65 3.15
CA PRO A 198 -5.85 -0.70 4.57
C PRO A 198 -6.85 0.16 5.37
N ALA A 199 -7.30 -0.31 6.53
CA ALA A 199 -8.27 0.43 7.36
C ALA A 199 -7.75 1.80 7.82
N GLU A 200 -6.45 1.94 7.97
CA GLU A 200 -5.80 3.22 8.25
C GLU A 200 -6.03 4.22 7.10
N ARG A 201 -5.82 3.78 5.85
CA ARG A 201 -6.07 4.62 4.67
C ARG A 201 -7.54 4.99 4.53
N PHE A 202 -8.47 4.06 4.79
CA PHE A 202 -9.90 4.35 4.83
C PHE A 202 -10.20 5.48 5.82
N THR A 203 -9.61 5.41 7.03
CA THR A 203 -9.74 6.45 8.06
C THR A 203 -9.22 7.80 7.57
N ASN A 204 -8.02 7.84 7.00
CA ASN A 204 -7.40 9.08 6.56
C ASN A 204 -8.18 9.72 5.41
N GLU A 205 -8.64 8.92 4.45
CA GLU A 205 -9.50 9.40 3.36
C GLU A 205 -10.86 9.89 3.86
N MET A 206 -11.43 9.28 4.91
CA MET A 206 -12.67 9.75 5.53
C MET A 206 -12.49 11.11 6.21
N ILE A 207 -11.43 11.27 6.99
CA ILE A 207 -11.09 12.53 7.64
C ILE A 207 -10.92 13.63 6.59
N TYR A 208 -10.16 13.36 5.53
CA TYR A 208 -9.98 14.27 4.41
C TYR A 208 -11.32 14.67 3.76
N ALA A 209 -12.18 13.68 3.48
CA ALA A 209 -13.46 13.92 2.85
C ALA A 209 -14.41 14.80 3.71
N ILE A 210 -14.34 14.68 5.05
CA ILE A 210 -15.10 15.55 5.96
C ILE A 210 -14.55 16.97 5.90
N GLN A 211 -13.23 17.15 6.00
CA GLN A 211 -12.58 18.46 6.02
C GLN A 211 -12.81 19.26 4.74
N HIS A 212 -12.94 18.56 3.59
CA HIS A 212 -13.09 19.19 2.27
C HIS A 212 -14.53 19.11 1.71
N ALA A 213 -15.51 18.75 2.53
CA ALA A 213 -16.90 18.57 2.11
C ALA A 213 -17.10 17.59 0.92
N GLN A 214 -16.23 16.57 0.81
CA GLN A 214 -16.21 15.56 -0.26
C GLN A 214 -16.77 14.19 0.18
N THR A 215 -17.60 14.16 1.20
CA THR A 215 -18.17 12.91 1.77
C THR A 215 -18.95 12.10 0.73
N LEU A 216 -19.60 12.76 -0.24
CA LEU A 216 -20.33 12.08 -1.31
C LEU A 216 -19.37 11.34 -2.26
N ALA A 217 -18.23 11.95 -2.62
CA ALA A 217 -17.23 11.32 -3.46
C ALA A 217 -16.60 10.10 -2.74
N PHE A 218 -16.30 10.23 -1.45
CA PHE A 218 -15.84 9.15 -0.60
C PHE A 218 -16.82 7.97 -0.58
N ARG A 219 -18.11 8.24 -0.31
CA ARG A 219 -19.17 7.22 -0.31
C ARG A 219 -19.28 6.54 -1.66
N ASN A 220 -19.27 7.30 -2.76
CA ASN A 220 -19.33 6.76 -4.12
C ASN A 220 -18.14 5.85 -4.42
N LYS A 221 -16.95 6.19 -3.95
CA LYS A 221 -15.73 5.39 -4.13
C LYS A 221 -15.86 4.02 -3.48
N TYR A 222 -16.30 3.96 -2.21
CA TYR A 222 -16.31 2.72 -1.43
C TYR A 222 -17.58 1.89 -1.62
N ARG A 223 -18.73 2.52 -1.95
CA ARG A 223 -20.03 1.83 -2.07
C ARG A 223 -20.34 1.34 -3.49
N ASN A 224 -19.54 1.76 -4.49
CA ASN A 224 -19.73 1.35 -5.89
C ASN A 224 -18.75 0.26 -6.34
N VAL A 225 -18.16 -0.48 -5.44
CA VAL A 225 -17.26 -1.62 -5.73
C VAL A 225 -18.06 -2.94 -5.73
N ASP A 226 -17.54 -3.95 -6.40
CA ASP A 226 -18.13 -5.28 -6.42
C ASP A 226 -17.49 -6.20 -5.38
N VAL A 227 -16.20 -5.95 -5.06
CA VAL A 227 -15.45 -6.63 -4.00
C VAL A 227 -14.68 -5.59 -3.21
N LEU A 228 -14.93 -5.50 -1.92
CA LEU A 228 -14.20 -4.65 -0.98
C LEU A 228 -13.29 -5.52 -0.11
N LEU A 229 -11.98 -5.27 -0.20
CA LEU A 229 -10.93 -5.94 0.55
C LEU A 229 -10.35 -4.95 1.58
N VAL A 230 -10.59 -5.19 2.87
CA VAL A 230 -10.18 -4.29 3.95
C VAL A 230 -9.13 -4.97 4.81
N ASP A 231 -7.94 -4.39 4.86
CA ASP A 231 -6.84 -4.93 5.64
C ASP A 231 -6.73 -4.25 7.00
N ASP A 232 -6.43 -5.05 8.02
CA ASP A 232 -6.14 -4.60 9.39
C ASP A 232 -7.24 -3.71 10.00
N ILE A 233 -8.48 -4.24 10.08
CA ILE A 233 -9.66 -3.52 10.56
C ILE A 233 -9.52 -2.96 11.98
N GLN A 234 -8.60 -3.48 12.81
CA GLN A 234 -8.33 -2.98 14.15
C GLN A 234 -7.91 -1.51 14.17
N PHE A 235 -7.42 -0.95 13.06
CA PHE A 235 -7.09 0.46 12.94
C PHE A 235 -8.32 1.40 12.96
N LEU A 236 -9.55 0.86 12.82
CA LEU A 236 -10.78 1.62 13.05
C LEU A 236 -11.14 1.74 14.54
N ALA A 237 -10.56 0.89 15.39
CA ALA A 237 -10.90 0.85 16.81
C ALA A 237 -10.69 2.20 17.50
N GLY A 238 -11.64 2.63 18.31
CA GLY A 238 -11.62 3.91 19.01
C GLY A 238 -11.93 5.15 18.17
N LYS A 239 -12.26 4.99 16.87
CA LYS A 239 -12.58 6.09 15.95
C LYS A 239 -14.08 6.05 15.59
N GLU A 240 -14.94 6.53 16.48
CA GLU A 240 -16.40 6.40 16.39
C GLU A 240 -16.95 6.83 15.04
N SER A 241 -16.66 8.05 14.56
CA SER A 241 -17.17 8.54 13.27
C SER A 241 -16.72 7.69 12.08
N THR A 242 -15.50 7.13 12.13
CA THR A 242 -14.99 6.25 11.06
C THR A 242 -15.65 4.88 11.11
N GLN A 243 -15.88 4.34 12.31
CA GLN A 243 -16.60 3.08 12.49
C GLN A 243 -18.05 3.22 12.02
N GLU A 244 -18.69 4.35 12.28
CA GLU A 244 -20.03 4.65 11.81
C GLU A 244 -20.12 4.69 10.28
N GLU A 245 -19.24 5.42 9.59
CA GLU A 245 -19.22 5.47 8.13
C GLU A 245 -18.89 4.12 7.51
N PHE A 246 -17.95 3.37 8.14
CA PHE A 246 -17.65 2.00 7.72
C PHE A 246 -18.86 1.08 7.86
N PHE A 247 -19.62 1.19 8.94
CA PHE A 247 -20.84 0.42 9.15
C PHE A 247 -21.89 0.70 8.06
N TYR A 248 -22.10 1.96 7.68
CA TYR A 248 -23.00 2.30 6.57
C TYR A 248 -22.50 1.80 5.23
N THR A 249 -21.20 1.87 4.99
CA THR A 249 -20.58 1.34 3.76
C THR A 249 -20.72 -0.18 3.68
N PHE A 250 -20.45 -0.87 4.79
CA PHE A 250 -20.65 -2.31 4.92
C PHE A 250 -22.10 -2.74 4.60
N ASN A 251 -23.10 -2.07 5.21
CA ASN A 251 -24.50 -2.39 4.95
C ASN A 251 -24.88 -2.14 3.48
N ALA A 252 -24.47 -1.00 2.90
CA ALA A 252 -24.75 -0.68 1.50
C ALA A 252 -24.21 -1.74 0.54
N LEU A 253 -22.98 -2.23 0.76
CA LEU A 253 -22.37 -3.28 -0.05
C LEU A 253 -23.07 -4.62 0.15
N ARG A 254 -23.39 -4.97 1.38
CA ARG A 254 -24.08 -6.22 1.70
C ARG A 254 -25.47 -6.29 1.11
N ASP A 255 -26.25 -5.21 1.25
CA ASP A 255 -27.60 -5.12 0.70
C ASP A 255 -27.59 -5.19 -0.85
N ALA A 256 -26.51 -4.71 -1.48
CA ALA A 256 -26.26 -4.86 -2.91
C ALA A 256 -25.61 -6.20 -3.30
N HIS A 257 -25.50 -7.17 -2.37
CA HIS A 257 -24.85 -8.48 -2.58
C HIS A 257 -23.41 -8.40 -3.08
N LYS A 258 -22.68 -7.35 -2.68
CA LYS A 258 -21.26 -7.18 -2.99
C LYS A 258 -20.40 -7.89 -1.95
N GLN A 259 -19.25 -8.45 -2.39
CA GLN A 259 -18.36 -9.18 -1.50
C GLN A 259 -17.60 -8.23 -0.58
N ILE A 260 -17.51 -8.60 0.69
CA ILE A 260 -16.67 -7.93 1.68
C ILE A 260 -15.71 -8.97 2.28
N VAL A 261 -14.41 -8.66 2.28
CA VAL A 261 -13.38 -9.45 2.96
C VAL A 261 -12.63 -8.53 3.91
N VAL A 262 -12.44 -8.97 5.14
CA VAL A 262 -11.83 -8.16 6.20
C VAL A 262 -10.73 -8.98 6.87
N THR A 263 -9.58 -8.34 7.17
CA THR A 263 -8.54 -8.96 7.99
C THR A 263 -8.37 -8.25 9.33
N ALA A 264 -7.88 -8.98 10.33
CA ALA A 264 -7.54 -8.46 11.65
C ALA A 264 -6.45 -9.28 12.34
N ASP A 265 -5.88 -8.76 13.41
CA ASP A 265 -4.95 -9.51 14.25
C ASP A 265 -5.65 -10.44 15.24
N LYS A 266 -6.92 -10.15 15.56
CA LYS A 266 -7.74 -10.87 16.55
C LYS A 266 -9.14 -11.12 16.00
N PRO A 267 -9.89 -12.11 16.56
CA PRO A 267 -11.29 -12.28 16.19
C PRO A 267 -12.13 -11.05 16.54
N PRO A 268 -13.27 -10.81 15.86
CA PRO A 268 -14.06 -9.58 16.02
C PRO A 268 -14.41 -9.20 17.45
N LYS A 269 -14.64 -10.21 18.31
CA LYS A 269 -15.03 -10.02 19.72
C LYS A 269 -13.88 -9.51 20.60
N ASP A 270 -12.65 -9.77 20.19
CA ASP A 270 -11.44 -9.48 20.97
C ASP A 270 -10.72 -8.23 20.51
N ILE A 271 -11.27 -7.51 19.51
CA ILE A 271 -10.75 -6.21 19.08
C ILE A 271 -11.24 -5.14 20.04
N PRO A 272 -10.34 -4.55 20.86
CA PRO A 272 -10.74 -3.51 21.81
C PRO A 272 -11.36 -2.31 21.12
N MET A 273 -12.35 -1.66 21.71
CA MET A 273 -13.00 -0.44 21.20
C MET A 273 -13.61 -0.55 19.79
N LEU A 274 -13.84 -1.76 19.31
CA LEU A 274 -14.64 -2.01 18.12
C LEU A 274 -16.12 -2.06 18.52
N GLU A 275 -16.97 -1.31 17.80
CA GLU A 275 -18.39 -1.23 18.10
C GLU A 275 -19.10 -2.58 17.97
N ALA A 276 -20.03 -2.87 18.92
CA ALA A 276 -20.78 -4.12 18.96
C ALA A 276 -21.57 -4.37 17.66
N ARG A 277 -22.05 -3.29 16.99
CA ARG A 277 -22.76 -3.42 15.70
C ARG A 277 -21.86 -3.93 14.58
N LEU A 278 -20.58 -3.51 14.52
CA LEU A 278 -19.60 -4.03 13.55
C LEU A 278 -19.20 -5.46 13.87
N THR A 279 -18.93 -5.75 15.15
CA THR A 279 -18.64 -7.11 15.63
C THR A 279 -19.77 -8.07 15.25
N SER A 280 -21.03 -7.68 15.44
CA SER A 280 -22.20 -8.46 15.04
C SER A 280 -22.23 -8.72 13.53
N ARG A 281 -21.93 -7.69 12.70
CA ARG A 281 -21.89 -7.82 11.24
C ARG A 281 -20.81 -8.76 10.75
N PHE A 282 -19.62 -8.69 11.33
CA PHE A 282 -18.51 -9.57 10.95
C PHE A 282 -18.82 -11.05 11.29
N ASN A 283 -19.50 -11.32 12.40
CA ASN A 283 -19.90 -12.67 12.80
C ASN A 283 -21.08 -13.25 11.98
N GLN A 284 -21.73 -12.47 11.12
CA GLN A 284 -22.82 -12.97 10.26
C GLN A 284 -22.31 -13.79 9.07
N GLY A 285 -21.03 -13.63 8.71
CA GLY A 285 -20.36 -14.38 7.65
C GLY A 285 -19.49 -15.51 8.19
N LEU A 286 -18.42 -15.81 7.46
CA LEU A 286 -17.43 -16.77 7.91
C LEU A 286 -16.27 -16.04 8.59
N VAL A 287 -16.00 -16.43 9.84
CA VAL A 287 -14.82 -15.99 10.60
C VAL A 287 -13.82 -17.17 10.63
N THR A 288 -12.62 -16.95 10.15
CA THR A 288 -11.58 -17.99 10.05
C THR A 288 -10.23 -17.47 10.51
N ASP A 289 -9.38 -18.35 11.03
CA ASP A 289 -8.07 -18.01 11.58
C ASP A 289 -6.92 -18.54 10.72
N ILE A 290 -5.78 -17.85 10.80
CA ILE A 290 -4.49 -18.33 10.32
C ILE A 290 -3.59 -18.48 11.54
N LYS A 291 -3.10 -19.70 11.77
CA LYS A 291 -2.18 -20.02 12.87
C LYS A 291 -0.73 -20.03 12.39
N HIS A 292 0.19 -20.09 13.34
CA HIS A 292 1.61 -20.24 13.04
C HIS A 292 1.85 -21.51 12.21
N PRO A 293 2.68 -21.43 11.15
CA PRO A 293 3.02 -22.57 10.31
C PRO A 293 3.86 -23.60 11.09
N ASP A 294 3.66 -24.87 10.80
CA ASP A 294 4.53 -25.94 11.24
C ASP A 294 5.92 -25.88 10.57
N LEU A 295 6.86 -26.71 11.03
CA LEU A 295 8.23 -26.73 10.51
C LEU A 295 8.27 -26.97 8.99
N GLU A 296 7.49 -27.94 8.52
CA GLU A 296 7.44 -28.32 7.11
C GLU A 296 6.94 -27.16 6.25
N THR A 297 5.91 -26.47 6.71
CA THR A 297 5.37 -25.27 6.03
C THR A 297 6.40 -24.14 6.01
N ARG A 298 7.14 -23.92 7.10
CA ARG A 298 8.20 -22.87 7.14
C ARG A 298 9.32 -23.18 6.15
N ILE A 299 9.76 -24.44 6.05
CA ILE A 299 10.76 -24.86 5.06
C ILE A 299 10.22 -24.63 3.64
N ALA A 300 8.98 -25.02 3.37
CA ALA A 300 8.37 -24.81 2.06
C ALA A 300 8.25 -23.31 1.69
N ILE A 301 7.94 -22.44 2.66
CA ILE A 301 7.93 -20.97 2.46
C ILE A 301 9.32 -20.46 2.08
N LEU A 302 10.36 -20.90 2.79
CA LEU A 302 11.73 -20.49 2.51
C LEU A 302 12.18 -20.94 1.11
N ARG A 303 11.87 -22.18 0.71
CA ARG A 303 12.17 -22.70 -0.64
C ARG A 303 11.47 -21.88 -1.73
N ASN A 304 10.17 -21.69 -1.58
CA ASN A 304 9.37 -20.89 -2.52
C ASN A 304 9.93 -19.48 -2.66
N ARG A 305 10.37 -18.88 -1.54
CA ARG A 305 10.99 -17.55 -1.56
C ARG A 305 12.33 -17.51 -2.26
N CYS A 306 13.18 -18.52 -2.05
CA CYS A 306 14.45 -18.66 -2.78
C CYS A 306 14.21 -18.77 -4.30
N GLU A 307 13.24 -19.56 -4.72
CA GLU A 307 12.90 -19.73 -6.14
C GLU A 307 12.41 -18.41 -6.78
N GLN A 308 11.60 -17.62 -6.04
CA GLN A 308 11.06 -16.35 -6.53
C GLN A 308 12.13 -15.25 -6.69
N GLU A 309 13.13 -15.22 -5.84
CA GLU A 309 14.21 -14.21 -5.90
C GLU A 309 15.22 -14.50 -7.02
N GLY A 310 15.08 -15.62 -7.74
CA GLY A 310 15.93 -15.96 -8.92
C GLY A 310 17.39 -16.13 -8.57
N ALA A 311 17.68 -16.66 -7.41
CA ALA A 311 18.96 -16.53 -6.77
C ALA A 311 20.09 -17.28 -7.48
N ASP A 312 21.13 -16.55 -7.87
CA ASP A 312 22.48 -17.08 -8.07
C ASP A 312 23.06 -17.66 -6.74
N VAL A 313 22.40 -17.42 -5.62
CA VAL A 313 22.77 -17.88 -4.28
C VAL A 313 21.97 -19.11 -3.92
N ARG A 314 22.58 -20.28 -4.01
CA ARG A 314 22.01 -21.54 -3.52
C ARG A 314 22.28 -21.67 -2.04
N LEU A 315 21.22 -21.58 -1.22
CA LEU A 315 21.29 -21.95 0.19
C LEU A 315 21.14 -23.46 0.32
N SER A 316 21.96 -24.08 1.19
CA SER A 316 21.87 -25.51 1.45
C SER A 316 20.56 -25.83 2.20
N GLU A 317 20.07 -27.06 2.06
CA GLU A 317 18.89 -27.55 2.79
C GLU A 317 19.09 -27.46 4.32
N ASP A 318 20.31 -27.65 4.80
CA ASP A 318 20.63 -27.55 6.21
C ASP A 318 20.44 -26.14 6.76
N VAL A 319 20.77 -25.11 5.94
CA VAL A 319 20.56 -23.70 6.30
C VAL A 319 19.06 -23.36 6.33
N LEU A 320 18.28 -23.86 5.36
CA LEU A 320 16.83 -23.65 5.35
C LEU A 320 16.18 -24.31 6.56
N LEU A 321 16.62 -25.54 6.91
CA LEU A 321 16.15 -26.26 8.08
C LEU A 321 16.51 -25.49 9.36
N LEU A 322 17.74 -25.02 9.49
CA LEU A 322 18.22 -24.25 10.64
C LEU A 322 17.39 -22.97 10.82
N LEU A 323 17.13 -22.21 9.74
CA LEU A 323 16.31 -21.02 9.78
C LEU A 323 14.87 -21.34 10.23
N ALA A 324 14.27 -22.37 9.61
CA ALA A 324 12.93 -22.81 9.95
C ALA A 324 12.82 -23.31 11.39
N ASP A 325 13.88 -23.93 11.92
CA ASP A 325 13.91 -24.41 13.31
C ASP A 325 14.16 -23.28 14.32
N ARG A 326 14.85 -22.20 13.95
CA ARG A 326 15.18 -21.12 14.87
C ARG A 326 14.12 -20.00 14.90
N ILE A 327 13.42 -19.77 13.80
CA ILE A 327 12.49 -18.66 13.68
C ILE A 327 11.04 -19.18 13.68
N HIS A 328 10.38 -19.04 14.84
CA HIS A 328 9.01 -19.49 15.04
C HIS A 328 8.01 -18.33 15.13
N THR A 329 8.49 -17.08 15.17
CA THR A 329 7.70 -15.89 15.51
C THR A 329 6.64 -15.59 14.47
N ASN A 330 7.04 -15.38 13.22
CA ASN A 330 6.14 -15.12 12.09
C ASN A 330 6.87 -15.30 10.76
N ILE A 331 6.12 -15.35 9.66
CA ILE A 331 6.67 -15.55 8.31
C ILE A 331 7.49 -14.34 7.86
N ARG A 332 7.11 -13.12 8.25
CA ARG A 332 7.83 -11.90 7.89
C ARG A 332 9.26 -11.88 8.46
N ASP A 333 9.43 -12.31 9.71
CA ASP A 333 10.77 -12.43 10.32
C ASP A 333 11.59 -13.52 9.65
N LEU A 334 10.93 -14.64 9.30
CA LEU A 334 11.55 -15.76 8.59
C LEU A 334 12.08 -15.32 7.21
N GLU A 335 11.26 -14.66 6.41
CA GLU A 335 11.65 -14.10 5.11
C GLU A 335 12.71 -13.00 5.26
N GLY A 336 12.60 -12.15 6.28
CA GLY A 336 13.58 -11.10 6.56
C GLY A 336 14.97 -11.65 6.89
N CYS A 337 15.05 -12.77 7.62
CA CYS A 337 16.33 -13.46 7.88
C CYS A 337 16.89 -14.10 6.62
N LEU A 338 16.04 -14.72 5.79
CA LEU A 338 16.45 -15.26 4.51
C LEU A 338 17.08 -14.18 3.60
N VAL A 339 16.40 -13.05 3.44
CA VAL A 339 16.89 -11.93 2.61
C VAL A 339 18.24 -11.41 3.13
N ARG A 340 18.43 -11.31 4.45
CA ARG A 340 19.72 -10.91 5.03
C ARG A 340 20.83 -11.91 4.72
N LEU A 341 20.56 -13.23 4.83
CA LEU A 341 21.53 -14.26 4.49
C LEU A 341 21.92 -14.22 3.01
N MET A 342 20.93 -14.09 2.12
CA MET A 342 21.18 -13.97 0.68
C MET A 342 22.02 -12.73 0.37
N ALA A 343 21.77 -11.59 1.02
CA ALA A 343 22.54 -10.38 0.85
C ALA A 343 24.02 -10.58 1.32
N VAL A 344 24.23 -11.26 2.45
CA VAL A 344 25.59 -11.56 2.95
C VAL A 344 26.31 -12.51 2.00
N ALA A 345 25.66 -13.57 1.53
CA ALA A 345 26.23 -14.51 0.57
C ALA A 345 26.65 -13.81 -0.73
N ALA A 346 25.78 -12.97 -1.27
CA ALA A 346 26.07 -12.18 -2.48
C ALA A 346 27.27 -11.23 -2.30
N LEU A 347 27.43 -10.63 -1.11
CA LEU A 347 28.54 -9.72 -0.80
C LEU A 347 29.86 -10.44 -0.56
N THR A 348 29.82 -11.63 0.04
CA THR A 348 31.04 -12.38 0.42
C THR A 348 31.52 -13.36 -0.68
N GLY A 349 30.63 -13.67 -1.64
CA GLY A 349 30.89 -14.70 -2.66
C GLY A 349 31.01 -16.11 -2.10
N GLN A 350 30.54 -16.33 -0.87
CA GLN A 350 30.53 -17.63 -0.21
C GLN A 350 29.18 -18.34 -0.41
N GLU A 351 29.26 -19.62 -0.75
CA GLU A 351 28.09 -20.51 -0.61
C GLU A 351 27.80 -20.70 0.89
N ILE A 352 26.51 -20.51 1.29
CA ILE A 352 26.08 -20.65 2.67
C ILE A 352 25.26 -21.94 2.80
#